data_4330342a6879b655a6c78a8fa1404354
#
_entry.id   4330342a6879b655a6c78a8fa1404354
#
_cell.length_a   1.000
_cell.length_b   1.000
_cell.length_c   1.000
_cell.angle_alpha   90.00
_cell.angle_beta   90.00
_cell.angle_gamma   90.00
#
_symmetry.space_group_name_H-M   'P 1'
#
loop_
_entity.id
_entity.type
_entity.pdbx_description
1 polymer ?
#
loop_
_entity_poly.entity_id
_entity_poly.type
_entity_poly.pdbx_seq_one_letter_code
_entity_poly.pdbx_strand_id
1 'polypeptide(L)'
;MKEKLYCKSGGCSAKLGAKKLTHILEKIAKYPNSNLLVGFDSHDDASVYQINEHQAIVSTLDFFPPMVEDPYLFGQIAATNALSDVYAMGGTPLTALNIVCFNDQDDLNILGKIIEGGNDKLKEAKVVLSGGHSIKDESTKYGLSVTGICLLYT
;
A
#
# COMPACT_ATOMS: atom_id res chain seq x y z
N MET A 1 25.49 8.43 15.95
CA MET A 1 24.72 7.20 16.21
C MET A 1 24.07 6.80 14.92
N LYS A 2 24.03 5.51 14.55
CA LYS A 2 23.27 5.07 13.37
C LYS A 2 21.79 5.23 13.71
N GLU A 3 21.08 5.99 12.88
CA GLU A 3 19.63 6.14 12.95
C GLU A 3 19.00 4.77 12.67
N LYS A 4 18.44 4.17 13.72
CA LYS A 4 17.82 2.85 13.63
C LYS A 4 16.34 2.94 13.91
N LEU A 5 15.54 2.29 13.07
CA LEU A 5 14.12 2.11 13.31
C LEU A 5 13.87 1.06 14.40
N TYR A 6 12.85 1.28 15.21
CA TYR A 6 12.39 0.28 16.15
C TYR A 6 11.52 -0.76 15.40
N CYS A 7 12.09 -1.96 15.22
CA CYS A 7 11.41 -3.04 14.52
C CYS A 7 10.39 -3.74 15.40
N LYS A 8 9.17 -3.88 14.87
CA LYS A 8 8.13 -4.79 15.39
C LYS A 8 7.82 -5.82 14.29
N SER A 9 6.93 -6.77 14.56
CA SER A 9 6.39 -7.64 13.51
C SER A 9 5.79 -6.78 12.38
N GLY A 10 6.32 -6.87 11.18
CA GLY A 10 5.93 -6.08 10.02
C GLY A 10 5.48 -6.93 8.83
N GLY A 11 5.13 -6.27 7.73
CA GLY A 11 4.63 -6.92 6.54
C GLY A 11 3.30 -7.65 6.76
N CYS A 12 3.09 -8.74 6.04
CA CYS A 12 1.86 -9.55 6.13
C CYS A 12 1.57 -10.08 7.54
N SER A 13 2.58 -10.25 8.39
CA SER A 13 2.39 -10.69 9.80
C SER A 13 1.77 -9.63 10.71
N ALA A 14 1.73 -8.37 10.29
CA ALA A 14 1.08 -7.28 11.00
C ALA A 14 -0.42 -7.17 10.69
N LYS A 15 -0.92 -7.89 9.68
CA LYS A 15 -2.35 -7.87 9.30
C LYS A 15 -3.22 -8.47 10.41
N LEU A 16 -4.39 -7.89 10.62
CA LEU A 16 -5.41 -8.46 11.52
C LEU A 16 -5.80 -9.85 11.02
N GLY A 17 -6.04 -10.78 11.96
CA GLY A 17 -6.43 -12.14 11.58
C GLY A 17 -7.67 -12.16 10.69
N ALA A 18 -7.58 -12.78 9.52
CA ALA A 18 -8.60 -12.76 8.48
C ALA A 18 -10.01 -13.09 9.00
N LYS A 19 -10.15 -14.13 9.86
CA LYS A 19 -11.45 -14.53 10.44
C LYS A 19 -12.15 -13.41 11.21
N LYS A 20 -11.39 -12.60 11.97
CA LYS A 20 -11.98 -11.49 12.75
C LYS A 20 -12.48 -10.38 11.83
N LEU A 21 -11.70 -10.07 10.81
CA LEU A 21 -12.01 -9.02 9.85
C LEU A 21 -13.22 -9.42 8.99
N THR A 22 -13.25 -10.64 8.46
CA THR A 22 -14.38 -11.19 7.68
C THR A 22 -15.70 -11.05 8.44
N HIS A 23 -15.74 -11.45 9.72
CA HIS A 23 -16.96 -11.34 10.53
C HIS A 23 -17.49 -9.91 10.70
N ILE A 24 -16.60 -8.91 10.68
CA ILE A 24 -16.99 -7.50 10.74
C ILE A 24 -17.51 -7.05 9.36
N LEU A 25 -16.79 -7.41 8.29
CA LEU A 25 -17.13 -6.99 6.93
C LEU A 25 -18.44 -7.59 6.42
N GLU A 26 -18.79 -8.82 6.81
CA GLU A 26 -20.07 -9.47 6.48
C GLU A 26 -21.29 -8.68 6.96
N LYS A 27 -21.14 -7.85 8.00
CA LYS A 27 -22.21 -7.02 8.57
C LYS A 27 -22.38 -5.67 7.89
N ILE A 28 -21.46 -5.30 7.00
CA ILE A 28 -21.50 -4.02 6.32
C ILE A 28 -22.43 -4.12 5.11
N ALA A 29 -23.45 -3.27 5.09
CA ALA A 29 -24.33 -3.15 3.93
C ALA A 29 -23.53 -2.62 2.73
N LYS A 30 -23.57 -3.35 1.62
CA LYS A 30 -22.85 -3.01 0.40
C LYS A 30 -23.71 -2.20 -0.55
N TYR A 31 -23.11 -1.23 -1.22
CA TYR A 31 -23.74 -0.60 -2.37
C TYR A 31 -23.48 -1.48 -3.60
N PRO A 32 -24.51 -2.07 -4.21
CA PRO A 32 -24.35 -2.93 -5.37
C PRO A 32 -23.92 -2.10 -6.57
N ASN A 33 -22.84 -2.52 -7.23
CA ASN A 33 -22.34 -1.88 -8.45
C ASN A 33 -21.74 -2.93 -9.38
N SER A 34 -22.31 -3.06 -10.58
CA SER A 34 -21.88 -4.04 -11.58
C SER A 34 -20.48 -3.78 -12.14
N ASN A 35 -19.97 -2.54 -12.02
CA ASN A 35 -18.62 -2.19 -12.45
C ASN A 35 -17.54 -2.62 -11.46
N LEU A 36 -17.89 -2.95 -10.21
CA LEU A 36 -16.94 -3.53 -9.27
C LEU A 36 -16.74 -5.01 -9.61
N LEU A 37 -15.66 -5.33 -10.32
CA LEU A 37 -15.35 -6.69 -10.76
C LEU A 37 -14.73 -7.51 -9.64
N VAL A 38 -13.85 -6.89 -8.83
CA VAL A 38 -13.18 -7.50 -7.68
C VAL A 38 -13.29 -6.55 -6.50
N GLY A 39 -13.85 -7.00 -5.41
CA GLY A 39 -14.02 -6.27 -4.16
C GLY A 39 -13.52 -7.07 -2.96
N PHE A 40 -13.79 -6.61 -1.75
CA PHE A 40 -13.29 -7.26 -0.53
C PHE A 40 -13.89 -8.65 -0.27
N ASP A 41 -14.92 -9.07 -1.00
CA ASP A 41 -15.56 -10.40 -0.87
C ASP A 41 -14.71 -11.52 -1.47
N SER A 42 -13.94 -11.22 -2.49
CA SER A 42 -13.10 -12.18 -3.18
C SER A 42 -11.80 -12.49 -2.46
N HIS A 43 -11.43 -11.64 -1.47
CA HIS A 43 -10.15 -11.72 -0.75
C HIS A 43 -8.90 -11.65 -1.65
N ASP A 44 -9.03 -10.94 -2.76
CA ASP A 44 -7.93 -10.68 -3.70
C ASP A 44 -7.00 -9.57 -3.20
N ASP A 45 -5.86 -9.41 -3.86
CA ASP A 45 -4.82 -8.47 -3.45
C ASP A 45 -5.20 -7.01 -3.67
N ALA A 46 -6.05 -6.72 -4.66
CA ALA A 46 -6.52 -5.37 -4.92
C ALA A 46 -7.97 -5.33 -5.41
N SER A 47 -8.61 -4.17 -5.32
CA SER A 47 -9.92 -3.95 -5.93
C SER A 47 -9.77 -3.66 -7.42
N VAL A 48 -10.75 -4.13 -8.23
CA VAL A 48 -10.80 -3.90 -9.68
C VAL A 48 -12.15 -3.31 -10.04
N TYR A 49 -12.12 -2.09 -10.60
CA TYR A 49 -13.31 -1.36 -10.99
C TYR A 49 -13.29 -1.05 -12.49
N GLN A 50 -14.26 -1.56 -13.23
CA GLN A 50 -14.41 -1.34 -14.66
C GLN A 50 -14.77 0.11 -14.98
N ILE A 51 -14.02 0.77 -15.86
CA ILE A 51 -14.28 2.15 -16.29
C ILE A 51 -14.84 2.23 -17.72
N ASN A 52 -14.57 1.24 -18.54
CA ASN A 52 -15.13 1.07 -19.88
C ASN A 52 -15.06 -0.40 -20.32
N GLU A 53 -15.45 -0.71 -21.55
CA GLU A 53 -15.47 -2.08 -22.09
C GLU A 53 -14.09 -2.76 -22.13
N HIS A 54 -13.00 -2.00 -22.10
CA HIS A 54 -11.64 -2.51 -22.31
C HIS A 54 -10.72 -2.31 -21.11
N GLN A 55 -11.11 -1.51 -20.12
CA GLN A 55 -10.23 -1.06 -19.06
C GLN A 55 -10.89 -1.08 -17.69
N ALA A 56 -10.10 -1.42 -16.69
CA ALA A 56 -10.47 -1.30 -15.30
C ALA A 56 -9.35 -0.63 -14.49
N ILE A 57 -9.72 0.09 -13.45
CA ILE A 57 -8.81 0.61 -12.42
C ILE A 57 -8.52 -0.51 -11.44
N VAL A 58 -7.24 -0.66 -11.09
CA VAL A 58 -6.77 -1.49 -9.99
C VAL A 58 -6.33 -0.57 -8.86
N SER A 59 -6.87 -0.77 -7.66
CA SER A 59 -6.55 0.05 -6.50
C SER A 59 -6.22 -0.81 -5.29
N THR A 60 -5.06 -0.54 -4.69
CA THR A 60 -4.61 -1.19 -3.47
C THR A 60 -4.08 -0.20 -2.45
N LEU A 61 -3.91 -0.68 -1.23
CA LEU A 61 -3.40 0.05 -0.10
C LEU A 61 -2.68 -0.91 0.84
N ASP A 62 -1.37 -0.74 0.99
CA ASP A 62 -0.59 -1.52 1.94
C ASP A 62 0.36 -0.62 2.74
N PHE A 63 0.35 -0.75 4.07
CA PHE A 63 1.27 -0.07 4.97
C PHE A 63 1.46 -0.88 6.26
N PHE A 64 2.64 -0.80 6.86
CA PHE A 64 2.98 -1.58 8.04
C PHE A 64 4.12 -0.95 8.85
N PRO A 65 4.34 -1.38 10.10
CA PRO A 65 5.47 -0.92 10.90
C PRO A 65 6.79 -1.49 10.35
N PRO A 66 7.96 -0.86 10.69
CA PRO A 66 9.27 -1.31 10.27
C PRO A 66 9.55 -2.75 10.66
N MET A 67 10.11 -3.53 9.72
CA MET A 67 10.58 -4.89 9.93
C MET A 67 12.12 -5.01 9.82
N VAL A 68 12.77 -3.94 9.38
CA VAL A 68 14.23 -3.81 9.29
C VAL A 68 14.68 -2.49 9.92
N GLU A 69 15.90 -2.45 10.44
CA GLU A 69 16.42 -1.27 11.13
C GLU A 69 16.85 -0.14 10.17
N ASP A 70 17.17 -0.46 8.91
CA ASP A 70 17.56 0.50 7.90
C ASP A 70 16.32 1.20 7.33
N PRO A 71 16.17 2.52 7.51
CA PRO A 71 14.98 3.24 7.06
C PRO A 71 14.84 3.28 5.54
N TYR A 72 15.94 3.39 4.80
CA TYR A 72 15.91 3.38 3.33
C TYR A 72 15.43 2.01 2.81
N LEU A 73 16.01 0.93 3.33
CA LEU A 73 15.60 -0.44 2.97
C LEU A 73 14.13 -0.70 3.36
N PHE A 74 13.67 -0.21 4.51
CA PHE A 74 12.27 -0.31 4.90
C PHE A 74 11.35 0.37 3.88
N GLY A 75 11.71 1.57 3.42
CA GLY A 75 10.98 2.28 2.36
C GLY A 75 10.88 1.47 1.07
N GLN A 76 12.00 0.86 0.64
CA GLN A 76 12.02 0.00 -0.54
C GLN A 76 11.09 -1.22 -0.41
N ILE A 77 11.15 -1.90 0.73
CA ILE A 77 10.31 -3.08 1.00
C ILE A 77 8.83 -2.70 0.97
N ALA A 78 8.44 -1.61 1.65
CA ALA A 78 7.07 -1.17 1.73
C ALA A 78 6.48 -0.79 0.36
N ALA A 79 7.25 -0.07 -0.45
CA ALA A 79 6.84 0.29 -1.80
C ALA A 79 6.71 -0.94 -2.72
N THR A 80 7.68 -1.85 -2.67
CA THR A 80 7.64 -3.09 -3.47
C THR A 80 6.43 -3.93 -3.11
N ASN A 81 6.10 -4.04 -1.82
CA ASN A 81 4.94 -4.79 -1.36
C ASN A 81 3.63 -4.21 -1.90
N ALA A 82 3.42 -2.90 -1.79
CA ALA A 82 2.22 -2.26 -2.30
C ALA A 82 2.10 -2.33 -3.84
N LEU A 83 3.22 -2.26 -4.56
CA LEU A 83 3.23 -2.41 -6.02
C LEU A 83 2.88 -3.84 -6.46
N SER A 84 3.28 -4.85 -5.68
CA SER A 84 3.06 -6.26 -6.01
C SER A 84 1.59 -6.61 -6.16
N ASP A 85 0.70 -5.98 -5.40
CA ASP A 85 -0.73 -6.22 -5.46
C ASP A 85 -1.32 -5.85 -6.84
N VAL A 86 -0.88 -4.71 -7.41
CA VAL A 86 -1.31 -4.30 -8.75
C VAL A 86 -0.83 -5.28 -9.81
N TYR A 87 0.41 -5.74 -9.69
CA TYR A 87 0.96 -6.75 -10.61
C TYR A 87 0.26 -8.11 -10.48
N ALA A 88 -0.07 -8.53 -9.24
CA ALA A 88 -0.81 -9.78 -8.99
C ALA A 88 -2.18 -9.78 -9.67
N MET A 89 -2.82 -8.60 -9.78
CA MET A 89 -4.09 -8.42 -10.49
C MET A 89 -3.92 -8.23 -12.01
N GLY A 90 -2.74 -8.47 -12.57
CA GLY A 90 -2.46 -8.29 -14.00
C GLY A 90 -2.47 -6.82 -14.45
N GLY A 91 -2.37 -5.89 -13.50
CA GLY A 91 -2.38 -4.46 -13.76
C GLY A 91 -1.00 -3.85 -13.97
N THR A 92 -0.99 -2.64 -14.51
CA THR A 92 0.17 -1.78 -14.60
C THR A 92 -0.01 -0.62 -13.63
N PRO A 93 0.83 -0.45 -12.60
CA PRO A 93 0.72 0.66 -11.67
C PRO A 93 1.06 1.98 -12.37
N LEU A 94 0.32 3.05 -12.05
CA LEU A 94 0.46 4.37 -12.67
C LEU A 94 0.90 5.43 -11.67
N THR A 95 0.21 5.51 -10.53
CA THR A 95 0.45 6.52 -9.50
C THR A 95 0.46 5.90 -8.11
N ALA A 96 1.18 6.54 -7.20
CA ALA A 96 1.21 6.16 -5.79
C ALA A 96 1.09 7.39 -4.89
N LEU A 97 0.45 7.18 -3.75
CA LEU A 97 0.36 8.13 -2.64
C LEU A 97 1.04 7.54 -1.41
N ASN A 98 1.91 8.32 -0.76
CA ASN A 98 2.51 7.91 0.52
C ASN A 98 1.47 7.85 1.64
N ILE A 99 1.56 6.83 2.47
CA ILE A 99 0.87 6.73 3.75
C ILE A 99 1.93 6.70 4.84
N VAL A 100 1.91 7.71 5.70
CA VAL A 100 2.93 7.91 6.72
C VAL A 100 2.30 8.08 8.09
N CYS A 101 2.69 7.26 9.04
CA CYS A 101 2.55 7.51 10.48
C CYS A 101 3.95 7.67 11.04
N PHE A 102 4.24 8.79 11.72
CA PHE A 102 5.59 9.06 12.21
C PHE A 102 5.55 9.86 13.51
N ASN A 103 6.49 9.56 14.42
CA ASN A 103 6.63 10.33 15.66
C ASN A 103 7.39 11.61 15.38
N ASP A 104 6.77 12.76 15.61
CA ASP A 104 7.37 14.08 15.39
C ASP A 104 8.51 14.43 16.36
N GLN A 105 8.76 13.59 17.37
CA GLN A 105 9.92 13.70 18.27
C GLN A 105 11.15 12.93 17.73
N ASP A 106 10.95 12.05 16.74
CA ASP A 106 12.04 11.30 16.11
C ASP A 106 12.73 12.17 15.04
N ASP A 107 13.95 11.77 14.64
CA ASP A 107 14.69 12.50 13.62
C ASP A 107 13.99 12.40 12.25
N LEU A 108 13.58 13.56 11.72
CA LEU A 108 12.93 13.66 10.40
C LEU A 108 13.82 13.14 9.24
N ASN A 109 15.14 13.03 9.43
CA ASN A 109 16.02 12.41 8.44
C ASN A 109 15.69 10.93 8.25
N ILE A 110 15.23 10.24 9.29
CA ILE A 110 14.75 8.85 9.21
C ILE A 110 13.57 8.77 8.26
N LEU A 111 12.58 9.64 8.44
CA LEU A 111 11.41 9.71 7.54
C LEU A 111 11.83 10.03 6.10
N GLY A 112 12.78 10.97 5.93
CA GLY A 112 13.34 11.32 4.62
C GLY A 112 13.90 10.10 3.90
N LYS A 113 14.69 9.26 4.60
CA LYS A 113 15.26 8.03 4.04
C LYS A 113 14.21 6.97 3.70
N ILE A 114 13.16 6.84 4.52
CA ILE A 114 12.05 5.93 4.22
C ILE A 114 11.38 6.32 2.90
N ILE A 115 11.03 7.61 2.76
CA ILE A 115 10.36 8.12 1.55
C ILE A 115 11.29 8.02 0.34
N GLU A 116 12.60 8.31 0.50
CA GLU A 116 13.60 8.17 -0.56
C GLU A 116 13.65 6.73 -1.09
N GLY A 117 13.77 5.74 -0.18
CA GLY A 117 13.78 4.32 -0.54
C GLY A 117 12.51 3.89 -1.28
N GLY A 118 11.33 4.33 -0.81
CA GLY A 118 10.07 4.08 -1.47
C GLY A 118 10.00 4.70 -2.87
N ASN A 119 10.41 5.96 -2.99
CA ASN A 119 10.41 6.68 -4.26
C ASN A 119 11.36 6.07 -5.30
N ASP A 120 12.49 5.50 -4.88
CA ASP A 120 13.40 4.85 -5.81
C ASP A 120 12.79 3.56 -6.39
N LYS A 121 12.01 2.80 -5.62
CA LYS A 121 11.24 1.67 -6.14
C LYS A 121 10.12 2.09 -7.07
N LEU A 122 9.46 3.22 -6.80
CA LEU A 122 8.48 3.78 -7.72
C LEU A 122 9.12 4.19 -9.06
N LYS A 123 10.30 4.81 -9.03
CA LYS A 123 11.06 5.14 -10.27
C LYS A 123 11.42 3.89 -11.08
N GLU A 124 11.90 2.82 -10.42
CA GLU A 124 12.19 1.54 -11.08
C GLU A 124 10.94 0.98 -11.78
N ALA A 125 9.78 1.07 -11.12
CA ALA A 125 8.48 0.63 -11.65
C ALA A 125 7.88 1.61 -12.65
N LYS A 126 8.48 2.79 -12.88
CA LYS A 126 7.96 3.90 -13.70
C LYS A 126 6.61 4.44 -13.20
N VAL A 127 6.43 4.46 -11.90
CA VAL A 127 5.23 4.94 -11.20
C VAL A 127 5.46 6.35 -10.66
N VAL A 128 4.49 7.22 -10.82
CA VAL A 128 4.55 8.60 -10.35
C VAL A 128 4.15 8.66 -8.88
N LEU A 129 5.05 9.17 -8.02
CA LEU A 129 4.67 9.58 -6.68
C LEU A 129 3.90 10.91 -6.77
N SER A 130 2.59 10.87 -6.51
CA SER A 130 1.69 12.00 -6.72
C SER A 130 1.28 12.72 -5.43
N GLY A 131 1.86 12.35 -4.29
CA GLY A 131 1.60 12.98 -3.01
C GLY A 131 1.44 11.96 -1.88
N GLY A 132 0.55 12.23 -0.94
CA GLY A 132 0.27 11.33 0.17
C GLY A 132 -0.33 12.04 1.37
N HIS A 133 -0.45 11.28 2.46
CA HIS A 133 -0.93 11.78 3.74
C HIS A 133 -0.02 11.34 4.87
N SER A 134 0.28 12.24 5.80
CA SER A 134 1.09 11.95 6.98
C SER A 134 0.34 12.37 8.24
N ILE A 135 0.43 11.52 9.26
CA ILE A 135 -0.11 11.80 10.59
C ILE A 135 0.96 11.59 11.65
N LYS A 136 0.82 12.32 12.75
CA LYS A 136 1.61 12.11 13.95
C LYS A 136 1.12 10.84 14.66
N ASP A 137 2.03 9.91 14.96
CA ASP A 137 1.74 8.66 15.65
C ASP A 137 3.00 8.22 16.42
N GLU A 138 2.84 7.63 17.59
CA GLU A 138 3.98 7.09 18.37
C GLU A 138 4.69 5.93 17.67
N SER A 139 4.02 5.24 16.74
CA SER A 139 4.55 4.09 16.03
C SER A 139 4.69 4.39 14.54
N THR A 140 5.93 4.42 14.08
CA THR A 140 6.21 4.59 12.63
C THR A 140 5.53 3.49 11.81
N LYS A 141 4.82 3.92 10.77
CA LYS A 141 4.26 3.06 9.73
C LYS A 141 4.44 3.76 8.39
N TYR A 142 4.74 2.99 7.39
CA TYR A 142 4.89 3.48 6.02
C TYR A 142 4.34 2.49 5.02
N GLY A 143 3.81 3.01 3.95
CA GLY A 143 3.36 2.27 2.80
C GLY A 143 2.78 3.18 1.73
N LEU A 144 2.08 2.58 0.79
CA LEU A 144 1.53 3.29 -0.36
C LEU A 144 0.07 2.91 -0.59
N SER A 145 -0.70 3.87 -1.09
CA SER A 145 -1.89 3.61 -1.88
C SER A 145 -1.48 3.68 -3.36
N VAL A 146 -1.69 2.60 -4.10
CA VAL A 146 -1.30 2.49 -5.51
C VAL A 146 -2.53 2.38 -6.38
N THR A 147 -2.55 3.17 -7.45
CA THR A 147 -3.56 3.09 -8.50
C THR A 147 -2.90 2.66 -9.80
N GLY A 148 -3.45 1.63 -10.40
CA GLY A 148 -3.03 1.09 -11.68
C GLY A 148 -4.20 0.90 -12.63
N ILE A 149 -3.91 0.33 -13.78
CA ILE A 149 -4.88 0.00 -14.81
C ILE A 149 -4.63 -1.42 -15.30
N CYS A 150 -5.69 -2.16 -15.57
CA CYS A 150 -5.62 -3.43 -16.29
C CYS A 150 -6.51 -3.41 -17.54
N LEU A 151 -6.15 -4.22 -18.53
CA LEU A 151 -6.95 -4.42 -19.71
C LEU A 151 -7.92 -5.58 -19.48
N LEU A 152 -9.15 -5.37 -19.89
CA LEU A 152 -10.18 -6.41 -19.94
C LEU A 152 -10.15 -7.06 -21.32
N TYR A 153 -9.81 -8.34 -21.36
CA TYR A 153 -9.86 -9.14 -22.59
C TYR A 153 -11.23 -9.81 -22.66
N THR A 154 -11.91 -9.59 -23.74
CA THR A 154 -13.15 -10.31 -24.10
C THR A 154 -12.84 -11.58 -24.88
#